data_91fa2844adaf037e60c1597894b6a91a
#
_entry.id   91fa2844adaf037e60c1597894b6a91a
#
_cell.length_a   1.000
_cell.length_b   1.000
_cell.length_c   1.000
_cell.angle_alpha   90.00
_cell.angle_beta   90.00
_cell.angle_gamma   90.00
#
_symmetry.space_group_name_H-M   'P 1'
#
loop_
_entity.id
_entity.type
_entity.pdbx_description
1 polymer ?
#
loop_
_entity_poly.entity_id
_entity_poly.type
_entity_poly.pdbx_seq_one_letter_code
_entity_poly.pdbx_strand_id
1 'polypeptide(L)'
;MYWRVTWRFNGSIEYEFKYAGKYGAKGEKRGKRKRASPEQIKKQNQSIRENKVRRLIKANFTEDDLWCTVKYKAGERPPLEQVREDIKKFLRQVKAEYKKH
;
A
#
# COMPACT_ATOMS: atom_id res chain seq x y z
N MET A 1 -19.49 18.43 3.99
CA MET A 1 -18.28 18.98 3.35
C MET A 1 -17.27 17.86 3.10
N TYR A 2 -16.73 17.83 1.91
CA TYR A 2 -15.74 16.80 1.51
C TYR A 2 -14.41 17.46 1.22
N TRP A 3 -13.34 16.80 1.63
CA TRP A 3 -11.98 17.15 1.25
C TRP A 3 -11.59 16.30 0.04
N ARG A 4 -11.08 16.94 -1.01
CA ARG A 4 -10.52 16.25 -2.16
C ARG A 4 -9.00 16.26 -2.05
N VAL A 5 -8.41 15.07 -1.97
CA VAL A 5 -6.96 14.89 -2.04
C VAL A 5 -6.61 14.40 -3.44
N THR A 6 -5.67 15.05 -4.08
CA THR A 6 -5.21 14.71 -5.42
C THR A 6 -3.83 14.14 -5.37
N TRP A 7 -3.66 12.95 -5.91
CA TRP A 7 -2.37 12.29 -6.06
C TRP A 7 -1.99 12.28 -7.53
N ARG A 8 -0.88 12.93 -7.87
CA ARG A 8 -0.40 13.02 -9.25
C ARG A 8 0.78 12.08 -9.45
N PHE A 9 0.66 11.24 -10.48
CA PHE A 9 1.69 10.29 -10.89
C PHE A 9 2.05 10.52 -12.36
N ASN A 10 3.15 9.94 -12.82
CA ASN A 10 3.47 9.95 -14.25
C ASN A 10 2.40 9.18 -15.03
N GLY A 11 1.58 9.91 -15.79
CA GLY A 11 0.55 9.33 -16.66
C GLY A 11 -0.77 9.01 -15.98
N SER A 12 -0.94 9.22 -14.68
CA SER A 12 -2.22 9.00 -13.99
C SER A 12 -2.46 9.97 -12.85
N ILE A 13 -3.72 10.16 -12.52
CA ILE A 13 -4.16 11.00 -11.40
C ILE A 13 -5.16 10.20 -10.58
N GLU A 14 -4.99 10.22 -9.27
CA GLU A 14 -5.90 9.60 -8.32
C GLU A 14 -6.54 10.65 -7.42
N TYR A 15 -7.86 10.59 -7.28
CA TYR A 15 -8.61 11.48 -6.39
C TYR A 15 -9.15 10.68 -5.21
N GLU A 16 -9.04 11.25 -4.03
CA GLU A 16 -9.62 10.70 -2.81
C GLU A 16 -10.53 11.75 -2.18
N PHE A 17 -11.77 11.38 -1.93
CA PHE A 17 -12.73 12.26 -1.27
C PHE A 17 -12.91 11.80 0.17
N LYS A 18 -12.63 12.70 1.11
CA LYS A 18 -12.80 12.45 2.53
C LYS A 18 -13.92 13.31 3.08
N TYR A 19 -14.84 12.69 3.81
CA TYR A 19 -15.88 13.43 4.50
C TYR A 19 -15.31 14.11 5.74
N ALA A 20 -15.37 15.44 5.77
CA ALA A 20 -14.85 16.25 6.87
C ALA A 20 -15.90 16.50 7.99
N GLY A 21 -17.12 16.02 7.80
CA GLY A 21 -18.22 16.25 8.72
C GLY A 21 -18.66 17.70 8.73
N LYS A 22 -19.45 18.06 9.73
CA LYS A 22 -19.89 19.43 9.96
C LYS A 22 -18.96 20.16 10.93
N TYR A 23 -17.66 20.05 10.69
CA TYR A 23 -16.66 20.65 11.57
C TYR A 23 -16.83 22.17 11.62
N GLY A 24 -17.00 22.70 12.83
CA GLY A 24 -17.16 24.14 13.05
C GLY A 24 -18.58 24.66 12.87
N ALA A 25 -19.59 23.82 12.67
CA ALA A 25 -20.97 24.27 12.67
C ALA A 25 -21.37 24.79 14.04
N LYS A 26 -21.95 26.01 14.05
CA LYS A 26 -22.33 26.70 15.28
C LYS A 26 -23.41 25.89 16.02
N GLY A 27 -23.13 25.54 17.28
CA GLY A 27 -24.09 24.82 18.13
C GLY A 27 -23.95 23.30 18.15
N GLU A 28 -23.03 22.72 17.39
CA GLU A 28 -22.76 21.27 17.45
C GLU A 28 -21.74 20.93 18.54
N LYS A 29 -22.17 20.13 19.51
CA LYS A 29 -21.25 19.54 20.49
C LYS A 29 -20.59 18.30 19.89
N ARG A 30 -19.30 18.17 20.11
CA ARG A 30 -18.54 16.98 19.70
C ARG A 30 -19.10 15.75 20.41
N GLY A 31 -19.67 14.81 19.64
CA GLY A 31 -20.18 13.56 20.21
C GLY A 31 -19.09 12.70 20.83
N LYS A 32 -19.48 11.79 21.73
CA LYS A 32 -18.55 10.81 22.30
C LYS A 32 -17.93 9.95 21.18
N ARG A 33 -16.63 9.87 21.18
CA ARG A 33 -15.88 9.03 20.22
C ARG A 33 -16.14 7.56 20.53
N LYS A 34 -16.80 6.86 19.62
CA LYS A 34 -16.95 5.41 19.74
C LYS A 34 -15.61 4.74 19.43
N ARG A 35 -15.20 3.83 20.30
CA ARG A 35 -14.02 3.00 20.03
C ARG A 35 -14.33 2.08 18.85
N ALA A 36 -13.45 2.04 17.86
CA ALA A 36 -13.55 1.10 16.78
C ALA A 36 -13.29 -0.34 17.29
N SER A 37 -14.04 -1.30 16.77
CA SER A 37 -13.81 -2.72 17.09
C SER A 37 -12.48 -3.17 16.50
N PRO A 38 -11.83 -4.23 17.06
CA PRO A 38 -10.60 -4.77 16.48
C PRO A 38 -10.74 -5.17 15.01
N GLU A 39 -11.90 -5.65 14.60
CA GLU A 39 -12.20 -6.01 13.21
C GLU A 39 -12.22 -4.80 12.29
N GLN A 40 -12.84 -3.69 12.75
CA GLN A 40 -12.86 -2.43 12.01
C GLN A 40 -11.45 -1.86 11.85
N ILE A 41 -10.63 -1.92 12.90
CA ILE A 41 -9.24 -1.47 12.87
C ILE A 41 -8.43 -2.31 11.87
N LYS A 42 -8.65 -3.63 11.86
CA LYS A 42 -7.98 -4.55 10.92
C LYS A 42 -8.32 -4.22 9.46
N LYS A 43 -9.61 -4.02 9.16
CA LYS A 43 -10.05 -3.62 7.81
C LYS A 43 -9.47 -2.28 7.40
N GLN A 44 -9.47 -1.31 8.29
CA GLN A 44 -8.94 0.01 8.03
C GLN A 44 -7.43 -0.04 7.75
N ASN A 45 -6.68 -0.79 8.55
CA ASN A 45 -5.24 -0.97 8.35
C ASN A 45 -4.93 -1.67 7.03
N GLN A 46 -5.72 -2.67 6.65
CA GLN A 46 -5.58 -3.36 5.37
C GLN A 46 -5.80 -2.39 4.21
N SER A 47 -6.87 -1.59 4.26
CA SER A 47 -7.16 -0.58 3.25
C SER A 47 -6.03 0.45 3.11
N ILE A 48 -5.47 0.90 4.23
CA ILE A 48 -4.34 1.84 4.23
C ILE A 48 -3.11 1.21 3.56
N ARG A 49 -2.81 -0.05 3.85
CA ARG A 49 -1.68 -0.77 3.23
C ARG A 49 -1.87 -0.94 1.72
N GLU A 50 -3.06 -1.33 1.31
CA GLU A 50 -3.39 -1.50 -0.12
C GLU A 50 -3.24 -0.18 -0.89
N ASN A 51 -3.75 0.90 -0.33
CA ASN A 51 -3.63 2.23 -0.91
C ASN A 51 -2.18 2.67 -1.02
N LYS A 52 -1.39 2.42 0.02
CA LYS A 52 0.04 2.75 0.04
C LYS A 52 0.81 1.99 -1.03
N VAL A 53 0.59 0.69 -1.15
CA VAL A 53 1.24 -0.16 -2.16
C VAL A 53 0.85 0.29 -3.57
N ARG A 54 -0.44 0.52 -3.82
CA ARG A 54 -0.93 0.99 -5.11
C ARG A 54 -0.27 2.30 -5.52
N ARG A 55 -0.19 3.27 -4.61
CA ARG A 55 0.43 4.58 -4.87
C ARG A 55 1.92 4.48 -5.09
N LEU A 56 2.62 3.60 -4.37
CA LEU A 56 4.04 3.35 -4.60
C LEU A 56 4.29 2.75 -5.98
N ILE A 57 3.46 1.81 -6.40
CA ILE A 57 3.55 1.22 -7.74
C ILE A 57 3.34 2.31 -8.80
N LYS A 58 2.29 3.11 -8.69
CA LYS A 58 1.99 4.19 -9.64
C LYS A 58 3.10 5.24 -9.70
N ALA A 59 3.75 5.53 -8.58
CA ALA A 59 4.81 6.54 -8.51
C ALA A 59 6.14 6.06 -9.09
N ASN A 60 6.44 4.76 -9.01
CA ASN A 60 7.76 4.22 -9.34
C ASN A 60 7.80 3.37 -10.61
N PHE A 61 6.67 2.80 -11.03
CA PHE A 61 6.61 1.97 -12.22
C PHE A 61 6.26 2.80 -13.46
N THR A 62 6.96 2.51 -14.55
CA THR A 62 6.68 3.06 -15.89
C THR A 62 6.24 1.95 -16.82
N GLU A 63 5.87 2.27 -18.06
CA GLU A 63 5.49 1.28 -19.07
C GLU A 63 6.62 0.31 -19.42
N ASP A 64 7.87 0.74 -19.21
CA ASP A 64 9.05 -0.07 -19.50
C ASP A 64 9.44 -1.02 -18.36
N ASP A 65 8.80 -0.88 -17.20
CA ASP A 65 9.09 -1.71 -16.04
C ASP A 65 8.35 -3.05 -16.11
N LEU A 66 9.00 -4.08 -15.57
CA LEU A 66 8.47 -5.44 -15.54
C LEU A 66 7.94 -5.79 -14.16
N TRP A 67 6.77 -6.39 -14.12
CA TRP A 67 6.21 -6.97 -12.90
C TRP A 67 6.51 -8.46 -12.90
N CYS A 68 7.36 -8.90 -11.98
CA CYS A 68 7.77 -10.29 -11.87
C CYS A 68 7.18 -10.95 -10.64
N THR A 69 6.60 -12.13 -10.81
CA THR A 69 6.11 -12.95 -9.69
C THR A 69 6.99 -14.18 -9.57
N VAL A 70 7.61 -14.37 -8.42
CA VAL A 70 8.45 -15.52 -8.11
C VAL A 70 7.71 -16.43 -7.15
N LYS A 71 7.58 -17.70 -7.49
CA LYS A 71 6.86 -18.69 -6.71
C LYS A 71 7.76 -19.89 -6.39
N TYR A 72 7.50 -20.53 -5.25
CA TYR A 72 8.08 -21.83 -4.97
C TYR A 72 7.34 -22.90 -5.74
N LYS A 73 8.05 -24.00 -6.01
CA LYS A 73 7.46 -25.19 -6.59
C LYS A 73 6.34 -25.71 -5.68
N ALA A 74 5.28 -26.26 -6.28
CA ALA A 74 4.15 -26.78 -5.53
C ALA A 74 4.61 -27.85 -4.52
N GLY A 75 4.19 -27.71 -3.26
CA GLY A 75 4.55 -28.59 -2.16
C GLY A 75 5.88 -28.27 -1.45
N GLU A 76 6.66 -27.31 -1.94
CA GLU A 76 7.97 -26.92 -1.39
C GLU A 76 7.94 -25.58 -0.65
N ARG A 77 6.80 -25.19 -0.13
CA ARG A 77 6.66 -23.90 0.55
C ARG A 77 7.36 -23.91 1.92
N PRO A 78 8.50 -23.22 2.08
CA PRO A 78 9.21 -23.16 3.35
C PRO A 78 8.51 -22.24 4.35
N PRO A 79 8.90 -22.29 5.66
CA PRO A 79 8.40 -21.34 6.63
C PRO A 79 8.76 -19.90 6.28
N LEU A 80 8.02 -18.95 6.83
CA LEU A 80 8.13 -17.52 6.49
C LEU A 80 9.55 -16.95 6.68
N GLU A 81 10.27 -17.40 7.69
CA GLU A 81 11.65 -16.96 7.95
C GLU A 81 12.59 -17.34 6.81
N GLN A 82 12.44 -18.56 6.29
CA GLN A 82 13.22 -19.04 5.16
C GLN A 82 12.87 -18.27 3.88
N VAL A 83 11.58 -17.96 3.69
CA VAL A 83 11.12 -17.14 2.56
C VAL A 83 11.80 -15.77 2.57
N ARG A 84 11.89 -15.13 3.72
CA ARG A 84 12.56 -13.83 3.86
C ARG A 84 14.04 -13.88 3.49
N GLU A 85 14.74 -14.94 3.93
CA GLU A 85 16.14 -15.14 3.59
C GLU A 85 16.34 -15.40 2.09
N ASP A 86 15.47 -16.19 1.48
CA ASP A 86 15.50 -16.49 0.05
C ASP A 86 15.28 -15.23 -0.79
N ILE A 87 14.35 -14.37 -0.37
CA ILE A 87 14.10 -13.08 -1.03
C ILE A 87 15.34 -12.18 -0.96
N LYS A 88 15.99 -12.11 0.20
CA LYS A 88 17.22 -11.32 0.35
C LYS A 88 18.34 -11.83 -0.55
N LYS A 89 18.55 -13.12 -0.63
CA LYS A 89 19.54 -13.75 -1.52
C LYS A 89 19.23 -13.45 -2.98
N PHE A 90 17.97 -13.61 -3.39
CA PHE A 90 17.52 -13.34 -4.74
C PHE A 90 17.79 -11.88 -5.13
N LEU A 91 17.43 -10.94 -4.28
CA LEU A 91 17.66 -9.51 -4.53
C LEU A 91 19.14 -9.17 -4.64
N ARG A 92 20.00 -9.79 -3.83
CA ARG A 92 21.46 -9.60 -3.94
C ARG A 92 21.99 -10.10 -5.26
N GLN A 93 21.53 -11.27 -5.71
CA GLN A 93 21.93 -11.85 -6.99
C GLN A 93 21.49 -10.96 -8.16
N VAL A 94 20.26 -10.48 -8.14
CA VAL A 94 19.73 -9.57 -9.17
C VAL A 94 20.55 -8.27 -9.22
N LYS A 95 20.87 -7.69 -8.08
CA LYS A 95 21.71 -6.49 -8.01
C LYS A 95 23.11 -6.72 -8.54
N ALA A 96 23.71 -7.86 -8.21
CA ALA A 96 25.03 -8.23 -8.70
C ALA A 96 25.06 -8.39 -10.22
N GLU A 97 24.06 -9.05 -10.81
CA GLU A 97 23.91 -9.20 -12.25
C GLU A 97 23.66 -7.84 -12.94
N TYR A 98 22.85 -7.00 -12.35
CA TYR A 98 22.56 -5.68 -12.90
C TYR A 98 23.78 -4.77 -12.97
N LYS A 99 24.67 -4.86 -11.97
CA LYS A 99 25.93 -4.10 -11.95
C LYS A 99 26.95 -4.54 -13.00
N LYS A 100 26.84 -5.79 -13.51
CA LYS A 100 27.74 -6.32 -14.56
C LYS A 100 27.37 -5.80 -15.96
N HIS A 101 26.21 -5.25 -16.10
CA HIS A 101 25.68 -4.68 -17.33
C HIS A 101 25.57 -3.16 -17.23
#